data_c21c6298b6e05a67170d4e1fc29c1b97
#
_entry.id   c21c6298b6e05a67170d4e1fc29c1b97
#
_cell.length_a   1.000
_cell.length_b   1.000
_cell.length_c   1.000
_cell.angle_alpha   90.00
_cell.angle_beta   90.00
_cell.angle_gamma   90.00
#
_symmetry.space_group_name_H-M   'P 1'
#
loop_
_entity.id
_entity.type
_entity.pdbx_description
1 polymer ?
#
loop_
_entity_poly.entity_id
_entity_poly.type
_entity_poly.pdbx_seq_one_letter_code
_entity_poly.pdbx_strand_id
1 'polypeptide(L)'
;MKRIANLSLLILGVTFLSAQTQADSLEFNRISTEILNNGKSYTELKELTQNIGNRLSGSEAYEKSVKWAEQKLRDAGADKVWLQEVMIPVWVRGKESLHIQTSHGNWKSLKMLSLGNSEGTGGKDVSGEIIMVKSLEEYDKLPAEKVKDKIVFFNYPFNQEHVQTFIAYREAGAYRRTAASLTAKKGGKFAIIRSLSSAFDDVPHTGNMRYDEDISKVPAVTIGNTSADELEALVQKQKVFAKLNSNCGMKGEKLSHSVIGEITGKKDQSVIVVGGHLDSWDVGEGAHDDGAGIVQSIEVLRTFKKLGIQNNHTIRAVCFANEENGTKGGKQYGKTTKENNEKHLFAIESDAGGFSPRGISLEMDDSKRNQIKSWGHLFLPYGVYNFEGKYSGSDIAPLHEMGVPTAELVPDPQRYFDIHHTAEDTFEKVNRRELLLGAAVMTQLIYMIDKNW
;
A
#
# COMPACT_ATOMS: atom_id res chain seq x y z
N MET A 1 16.27 38.84 -45.51
CA MET A 1 17.18 38.31 -44.50
C MET A 1 16.51 37.89 -43.18
N LYS A 2 15.56 38.66 -42.58
CA LYS A 2 14.90 38.25 -41.31
C LYS A 2 14.03 36.98 -41.39
N ARG A 3 13.41 36.66 -42.53
CA ARG A 3 12.58 35.41 -42.68
C ARG A 3 13.40 34.11 -42.78
N ILE A 4 14.62 34.19 -43.32
CA ILE A 4 15.52 33.01 -43.42
C ILE A 4 16.15 32.69 -42.07
N ALA A 5 16.49 33.69 -41.26
CA ALA A 5 17.02 33.51 -39.90
C ALA A 5 16.00 32.84 -38.96
N ASN A 6 14.69 33.20 -39.06
CA ASN A 6 13.64 32.58 -38.26
C ASN A 6 13.36 31.12 -38.66
N LEU A 7 13.46 30.76 -39.92
CA LEU A 7 13.31 29.40 -40.41
C LEU A 7 14.46 28.50 -39.95
N SER A 8 15.69 29.01 -39.98
CA SER A 8 16.90 28.27 -39.51
C SER A 8 16.86 28.03 -38.00
N LEU A 9 16.39 28.99 -37.18
CA LEU A 9 16.20 28.79 -35.75
C LEU A 9 15.12 27.71 -35.44
N LEU A 10 14.02 27.70 -36.19
CA LEU A 10 12.95 26.70 -36.04
C LEU A 10 13.43 25.30 -36.39
N ILE A 11 14.19 25.14 -37.46
CA ILE A 11 14.75 23.85 -37.89
C ILE A 11 15.80 23.35 -36.90
N LEU A 12 16.68 24.21 -36.36
CA LEU A 12 17.62 23.84 -35.29
C LEU A 12 16.85 23.40 -34.01
N GLY A 13 15.81 24.11 -33.60
CA GLY A 13 15.02 23.75 -32.42
C GLY A 13 14.35 22.39 -32.56
N VAL A 14 13.79 22.07 -33.73
CA VAL A 14 13.15 20.76 -34.00
C VAL A 14 14.17 19.61 -34.03
N THR A 15 15.36 19.85 -34.60
CA THR A 15 16.42 18.82 -34.63
C THR A 15 17.02 18.56 -33.25
N PHE A 16 17.18 19.57 -32.39
CA PHE A 16 17.62 19.39 -31.02
C PHE A 16 16.57 18.62 -30.17
N LEU A 17 15.29 18.96 -30.28
CA LEU A 17 14.22 18.24 -29.58
C LEU A 17 14.16 16.75 -30.01
N SER A 18 14.24 16.48 -31.30
CA SER A 18 14.22 15.10 -31.81
C SER A 18 15.45 14.29 -31.39
N ALA A 19 16.60 14.89 -31.33
CA ALA A 19 17.84 14.24 -30.86
C ALA A 19 17.78 13.94 -29.35
N GLN A 20 17.25 14.85 -28.54
CA GLN A 20 17.07 14.63 -27.10
C GLN A 20 16.07 13.52 -26.82
N THR A 21 14.92 13.53 -27.49
CA THR A 21 13.91 12.45 -27.38
C THR A 21 14.48 11.09 -27.77
N GLN A 22 15.33 11.02 -28.79
CA GLN A 22 15.99 9.78 -29.21
C GLN A 22 17.01 9.29 -28.16
N ALA A 23 17.78 10.19 -27.55
CA ALA A 23 18.70 9.84 -26.48
C ALA A 23 17.99 9.32 -25.24
N ASP A 24 16.87 9.94 -24.84
CA ASP A 24 16.06 9.48 -23.72
C ASP A 24 15.40 8.11 -23.99
N SER A 25 14.91 7.89 -25.20
CA SER A 25 14.39 6.59 -25.62
C SER A 25 15.44 5.46 -25.56
N LEU A 26 16.68 5.76 -25.97
CA LEU A 26 17.79 4.80 -25.85
C LEU A 26 18.13 4.51 -24.40
N GLU A 27 18.14 5.52 -23.52
CA GLU A 27 18.40 5.29 -22.08
C GLU A 27 17.25 4.52 -21.41
N PHE A 28 15.99 4.76 -21.76
CA PHE A 28 14.84 3.98 -21.33
C PHE A 28 15.00 2.50 -21.71
N ASN A 29 15.41 2.24 -22.94
CA ASN A 29 15.68 0.87 -23.40
C ASN A 29 16.84 0.23 -22.63
N ARG A 30 17.92 0.98 -22.38
CA ARG A 30 19.08 0.52 -21.62
C ARG A 30 18.71 0.15 -20.18
N ILE A 31 17.92 1.01 -19.50
CA ILE A 31 17.40 0.77 -18.15
C ILE A 31 16.53 -0.48 -18.12
N SER A 32 15.52 -0.56 -18.99
CA SER A 32 14.62 -1.70 -19.01
C SER A 32 15.32 -3.01 -19.40
N THR A 33 16.28 -2.97 -20.31
CA THR A 33 17.07 -4.15 -20.70
C THR A 33 17.90 -4.67 -19.53
N GLU A 34 18.56 -3.79 -18.77
CA GLU A 34 19.32 -4.19 -17.58
C GLU A 34 18.39 -4.83 -16.53
N ILE A 35 17.28 -4.16 -16.17
CA ILE A 35 16.39 -4.65 -15.14
C ILE A 35 15.72 -5.97 -15.54
N LEU A 36 15.19 -6.08 -16.74
CA LEU A 36 14.49 -7.29 -17.20
C LEU A 36 15.41 -8.53 -17.30
N ASN A 37 16.69 -8.34 -17.62
CA ASN A 37 17.66 -9.43 -17.74
C ASN A 37 18.39 -9.73 -16.43
N ASN A 38 18.82 -8.71 -15.70
CA ASN A 38 19.77 -8.81 -14.59
C ASN A 38 19.21 -8.32 -13.25
N GLY A 39 18.02 -7.67 -13.22
CA GLY A 39 17.38 -7.13 -12.03
C GLY A 39 17.19 -8.17 -10.92
N LYS A 40 17.36 -7.75 -9.69
CA LYS A 40 17.32 -8.59 -8.51
C LYS A 40 15.97 -8.57 -7.77
N SER A 41 15.07 -7.64 -8.11
CA SER A 41 13.80 -7.45 -7.41
C SER A 41 13.03 -8.75 -7.18
N TYR A 42 12.93 -9.63 -8.18
CA TYR A 42 12.19 -10.88 -8.03
C TYR A 42 12.86 -11.87 -7.07
N THR A 43 14.19 -12.00 -7.12
CA THR A 43 14.91 -12.90 -6.21
C THR A 43 14.96 -12.34 -4.79
N GLU A 44 15.07 -11.04 -4.63
CA GLU A 44 15.04 -10.37 -3.33
C GLU A 44 13.64 -10.37 -2.71
N LEU A 45 12.59 -10.24 -3.53
CA LEU A 45 11.22 -10.43 -3.07
C LEU A 45 11.02 -11.85 -2.53
N LYS A 46 11.53 -12.86 -3.25
CA LYS A 46 11.49 -14.26 -2.77
C LYS A 46 12.17 -14.43 -1.42
N GLU A 47 13.32 -13.81 -1.23
CA GLU A 47 14.03 -13.86 0.07
C GLU A 47 13.20 -13.19 1.18
N LEU A 48 12.63 -12.02 0.92
CA LEU A 48 11.83 -11.28 1.90
C LEU A 48 10.59 -12.08 2.30
N THR A 49 9.88 -12.64 1.34
CA THR A 49 8.61 -13.34 1.56
C THR A 49 8.81 -14.75 2.11
N GLN A 50 9.65 -15.57 1.50
CA GLN A 50 9.77 -16.99 1.87
C GLN A 50 10.74 -17.25 3.03
N ASN A 51 11.75 -16.37 3.27
CA ASN A 51 12.68 -16.56 4.39
C ASN A 51 12.27 -15.78 5.64
N ILE A 52 11.54 -14.67 5.48
CA ILE A 52 11.08 -13.82 6.60
C ILE A 52 9.56 -13.96 6.77
N GLY A 53 8.79 -13.84 5.69
CA GLY A 53 7.34 -13.98 5.68
C GLY A 53 6.61 -12.72 6.11
N ASN A 54 5.42 -12.91 6.70
CA ASN A 54 4.64 -11.80 7.23
C ASN A 54 5.43 -11.05 8.32
N ARG A 55 5.34 -9.73 8.26
CA ARG A 55 6.27 -8.87 9.00
C ARG A 55 5.59 -7.62 9.56
N LEU A 56 4.44 -7.82 10.22
CA LEU A 56 3.73 -6.71 10.86
C LEU A 56 4.65 -5.99 11.84
N SER A 57 4.60 -4.68 11.82
CA SER A 57 5.40 -3.80 12.67
C SER A 57 5.35 -4.22 14.14
N GLY A 58 6.54 -4.28 14.77
CA GLY A 58 6.72 -4.75 16.15
C GLY A 58 6.99 -6.23 16.31
N SER A 59 6.82 -7.05 15.26
CA SER A 59 7.15 -8.48 15.27
C SER A 59 8.66 -8.72 15.15
N GLU A 60 9.08 -9.95 15.47
CA GLU A 60 10.47 -10.38 15.23
C GLU A 60 10.79 -10.48 13.73
N ALA A 61 9.79 -10.83 12.92
CA ALA A 61 9.93 -10.88 11.48
C ALA A 61 10.22 -9.48 10.89
N TYR A 62 9.53 -8.45 11.42
CA TYR A 62 9.82 -7.07 11.03
C TYR A 62 11.28 -6.67 11.32
N GLU A 63 11.80 -7.00 12.50
CA GLU A 63 13.21 -6.70 12.85
C GLU A 63 14.21 -7.47 11.95
N LYS A 64 13.85 -8.67 11.48
CA LYS A 64 14.64 -9.39 10.48
C LYS A 64 14.59 -8.69 9.12
N SER A 65 13.43 -8.16 8.73
CA SER A 65 13.29 -7.42 7.47
C SER A 65 14.06 -6.10 7.47
N VAL A 66 14.16 -5.42 8.61
CA VAL A 66 15.02 -4.23 8.77
C VAL A 66 16.50 -4.56 8.44
N LYS A 67 17.02 -5.64 8.99
CA LYS A 67 18.41 -6.09 8.71
C LYS A 67 18.59 -6.51 7.26
N TRP A 68 17.60 -7.20 6.71
CA TRP A 68 17.58 -7.61 5.31
C TRP A 68 17.60 -6.39 4.38
N ALA A 69 16.73 -5.40 4.61
CA ALA A 69 16.65 -4.20 3.79
C ALA A 69 17.95 -3.36 3.88
N GLU A 70 18.55 -3.24 5.07
CA GLU A 70 19.85 -2.59 5.24
C GLU A 70 20.93 -3.26 4.37
N GLN A 71 21.00 -4.59 4.38
CA GLN A 71 21.95 -5.34 3.55
C GLN A 71 21.65 -5.16 2.05
N LYS A 72 20.37 -5.22 1.63
CA LYS A 72 20.00 -5.07 0.20
C LYS A 72 20.30 -3.68 -0.36
N LEU A 73 20.13 -2.64 0.45
CA LEU A 73 20.54 -1.28 0.05
C LEU A 73 22.06 -1.16 -0.12
N ARG A 74 22.85 -1.80 0.76
CA ARG A 74 24.32 -1.89 0.59
C ARG A 74 24.68 -2.66 -0.68
N ASP A 75 24.07 -3.81 -0.92
CA ASP A 75 24.28 -4.64 -2.10
C ASP A 75 23.87 -3.94 -3.39
N ALA A 76 22.87 -3.04 -3.34
CA ALA A 76 22.47 -2.18 -4.45
C ALA A 76 23.47 -1.07 -4.75
N GLY A 77 24.49 -0.89 -3.90
CA GLY A 77 25.55 0.10 -4.09
C GLY A 77 25.21 1.49 -3.55
N ALA A 78 24.31 1.59 -2.56
CA ALA A 78 24.07 2.85 -1.86
C ALA A 78 25.36 3.40 -1.25
N ASP A 79 25.61 4.70 -1.40
CA ASP A 79 26.79 5.37 -0.84
C ASP A 79 26.67 5.52 0.69
N LYS A 80 25.44 5.66 1.18
CA LYS A 80 25.09 5.71 2.60
C LYS A 80 23.87 4.84 2.87
N VAL A 81 23.89 4.12 4.01
CA VAL A 81 22.73 3.37 4.52
C VAL A 81 22.66 3.59 6.02
N TRP A 82 21.47 3.92 6.51
CA TRP A 82 21.22 4.13 7.94
C TRP A 82 19.82 3.70 8.36
N LEU A 83 19.64 3.55 9.65
CA LEU A 83 18.38 3.23 10.28
C LEU A 83 17.79 4.50 10.90
N GLN A 84 16.55 4.83 10.59
CA GLN A 84 15.80 5.93 11.19
C GLN A 84 14.89 5.38 12.29
N GLU A 85 15.12 5.79 13.53
CA GLU A 85 14.31 5.37 14.67
C GLU A 85 12.85 5.83 14.56
N VAL A 86 11.94 4.90 14.84
CA VAL A 86 10.49 5.13 14.81
C VAL A 86 9.83 4.40 15.98
N MET A 87 9.06 5.11 16.79
CA MET A 87 8.18 4.50 17.80
C MET A 87 6.92 3.97 17.12
N ILE A 88 6.70 2.67 17.18
CA ILE A 88 5.60 1.99 16.49
C ILE A 88 4.66 1.31 17.48
N PRO A 89 3.33 1.28 17.21
CA PRO A 89 2.40 0.49 17.99
C PRO A 89 2.62 -1.00 17.72
N VAL A 90 2.46 -1.81 18.75
CA VAL A 90 2.52 -3.26 18.64
C VAL A 90 1.12 -3.83 18.82
N TRP A 91 0.56 -4.38 17.77
CA TRP A 91 -0.69 -5.12 17.80
C TRP A 91 -0.44 -6.59 17.49
N VAL A 92 -1.16 -7.50 18.16
CA VAL A 92 -1.02 -8.94 18.00
C VAL A 92 -2.40 -9.55 17.83
N ARG A 93 -2.58 -10.40 16.80
CA ARG A 93 -3.83 -11.11 16.50
C ARG A 93 -4.15 -12.17 17.54
N GLY A 94 -3.22 -13.05 17.87
CA GLY A 94 -3.43 -14.17 18.78
C GLY A 94 -4.34 -15.26 18.19
N LYS A 95 -5.00 -16.03 19.09
CA LYS A 95 -5.96 -17.07 18.69
C LYS A 95 -7.34 -16.45 18.50
N GLU A 96 -8.05 -16.87 17.45
CA GLU A 96 -9.37 -16.35 17.13
C GLU A 96 -10.27 -17.41 16.49
N SER A 97 -11.58 -17.30 16.72
CA SER A 97 -12.60 -18.14 16.10
C SER A 97 -13.95 -17.44 16.07
N LEU A 98 -14.69 -17.62 15.00
CA LEU A 98 -16.06 -17.15 14.82
C LEU A 98 -16.96 -18.34 14.48
N HIS A 99 -18.06 -18.45 15.18
CA HIS A 99 -19.08 -19.47 14.92
C HIS A 99 -20.43 -18.81 14.77
N ILE A 100 -21.28 -19.37 13.91
CA ILE A 100 -22.69 -18.97 13.76
C ILE A 100 -23.60 -20.15 14.09
N GLN A 101 -24.80 -19.83 14.55
CA GLN A 101 -25.83 -20.81 14.87
C GLN A 101 -27.20 -20.27 14.42
N THR A 102 -27.95 -21.08 13.73
CA THR A 102 -29.38 -20.82 13.52
C THR A 102 -30.19 -21.24 14.75
N SER A 103 -31.43 -20.76 14.88
CA SER A 103 -32.31 -21.08 16.03
C SER A 103 -32.55 -22.59 16.25
N HIS A 104 -32.30 -23.42 15.25
CA HIS A 104 -32.50 -24.86 15.27
C HIS A 104 -31.26 -25.67 14.89
N GLY A 105 -30.09 -25.03 14.78
CA GLY A 105 -28.87 -25.66 14.27
C GLY A 105 -27.76 -25.76 15.29
N ASN A 106 -26.74 -26.52 14.93
CA ASN A 106 -25.47 -26.58 15.63
C ASN A 106 -24.60 -25.36 15.27
N TRP A 107 -23.60 -25.08 16.09
CA TRP A 107 -22.59 -24.06 15.78
C TRP A 107 -21.76 -24.48 14.56
N LYS A 108 -21.72 -23.62 13.54
CA LYS A 108 -20.89 -23.74 12.34
C LYS A 108 -19.75 -22.74 12.43
N SER A 109 -18.51 -23.19 12.21
CA SER A 109 -17.36 -22.29 12.14
C SER A 109 -17.38 -21.50 10.83
N LEU A 110 -17.01 -20.22 10.88
CA LEU A 110 -16.70 -19.38 9.73
C LEU A 110 -15.21 -19.04 9.71
N LYS A 111 -14.63 -18.96 8.53
CA LYS A 111 -13.31 -18.35 8.37
C LYS A 111 -13.43 -16.86 8.67
N MET A 112 -12.51 -16.33 9.45
CA MET A 112 -12.52 -14.92 9.84
C MET A 112 -11.11 -14.44 10.14
N LEU A 113 -10.95 -13.13 10.12
CA LEU A 113 -9.79 -12.43 10.67
C LEU A 113 -10.27 -11.28 11.54
N SER A 114 -9.67 -11.08 12.72
CA SER A 114 -9.82 -9.80 13.42
C SER A 114 -9.25 -8.67 12.57
N LEU A 115 -9.89 -7.51 12.60
CA LEU A 115 -9.33 -6.33 11.95
C LEU A 115 -8.11 -5.81 12.72
N GLY A 116 -7.14 -5.28 11.99
CA GLY A 116 -5.97 -4.67 12.58
C GLY A 116 -6.32 -3.53 13.54
N ASN A 117 -5.63 -3.45 14.67
CA ASN A 117 -5.90 -2.57 15.80
C ASN A 117 -7.20 -2.86 16.58
N SER A 118 -7.93 -3.93 16.25
CA SER A 118 -9.09 -4.36 17.04
C SER A 118 -8.65 -4.90 18.40
N GLU A 119 -9.44 -4.59 19.43
CA GLU A 119 -9.39 -5.30 20.71
C GLU A 119 -10.21 -6.59 20.61
N GLY A 120 -9.72 -7.66 21.20
CA GLY A 120 -10.38 -8.97 21.22
C GLY A 120 -11.36 -9.12 22.38
N THR A 121 -11.84 -10.35 22.57
CA THR A 121 -12.75 -10.69 23.67
C THR A 121 -12.01 -11.08 24.96
N GLY A 122 -10.69 -10.98 24.99
CA GLY A 122 -9.85 -11.48 26.10
C GLY A 122 -9.86 -13.00 26.23
N GLY A 123 -10.07 -13.71 25.11
CA GLY A 123 -10.15 -15.17 25.06
C GLY A 123 -11.43 -15.77 25.64
N LYS A 124 -12.44 -14.95 25.87
CA LYS A 124 -13.77 -15.39 26.35
C LYS A 124 -14.75 -15.40 25.18
N ASP A 125 -15.72 -16.33 25.24
CA ASP A 125 -16.80 -16.36 24.28
C ASP A 125 -17.74 -15.18 24.46
N VAL A 126 -17.90 -14.36 23.41
CA VAL A 126 -18.91 -13.29 23.35
C VAL A 126 -19.93 -13.68 22.29
N SER A 127 -21.21 -13.79 22.67
CA SER A 127 -22.27 -14.21 21.75
C SER A 127 -23.47 -13.27 21.76
N GLY A 128 -24.21 -13.26 20.67
CA GLY A 128 -25.42 -12.46 20.49
C GLY A 128 -26.15 -12.78 19.19
N GLU A 129 -27.36 -12.28 19.07
CA GLU A 129 -28.13 -12.33 17.81
C GLU A 129 -27.53 -11.35 16.81
N ILE A 130 -27.45 -11.75 15.55
CA ILE A 130 -26.95 -10.90 14.45
C ILE A 130 -28.06 -10.02 13.92
N ILE A 131 -27.76 -8.74 13.75
CA ILE A 131 -28.52 -7.84 12.88
C ILE A 131 -27.63 -7.45 11.70
N MET A 132 -28.21 -7.36 10.52
CA MET A 132 -27.49 -7.01 9.29
C MET A 132 -27.91 -5.65 8.78
N VAL A 133 -26.94 -4.89 8.28
CA VAL A 133 -27.14 -3.63 7.56
C VAL A 133 -26.32 -3.63 6.27
N LYS A 134 -26.86 -3.05 5.21
CA LYS A 134 -26.21 -2.95 3.90
C LYS A 134 -25.55 -1.60 3.65
N SER A 135 -25.85 -0.60 4.46
CA SER A 135 -25.21 0.71 4.37
C SER A 135 -25.06 1.39 5.74
N LEU A 136 -24.15 2.36 5.83
CA LEU A 136 -24.02 3.22 7.01
C LEU A 136 -25.29 4.03 7.23
N GLU A 137 -25.96 4.47 6.16
CA GLU A 137 -27.23 5.19 6.26
C GLU A 137 -28.35 4.32 6.85
N GLU A 138 -28.42 3.04 6.47
CA GLU A 138 -29.34 2.08 7.09
C GLU A 138 -29.03 1.92 8.57
N TYR A 139 -27.75 1.77 8.93
CA TYR A 139 -27.30 1.66 10.31
C TYR A 139 -27.68 2.89 11.14
N ASP A 140 -27.49 4.10 10.62
CA ASP A 140 -27.77 5.35 11.32
C ASP A 140 -29.25 5.49 11.70
N LYS A 141 -30.14 4.99 10.84
CA LYS A 141 -31.62 4.97 11.07
C LYS A 141 -32.05 3.96 12.14
N LEU A 142 -31.21 2.99 12.52
CA LEU A 142 -31.54 2.02 13.54
C LEU A 142 -31.52 2.68 14.94
N PRO A 143 -32.58 2.55 15.74
CA PRO A 143 -32.55 3.00 17.14
C PRO A 143 -31.59 2.10 17.94
N ALA A 144 -30.98 2.68 18.99
CA ALA A 144 -30.00 1.99 19.84
C ALA A 144 -30.54 0.69 20.46
N GLU A 145 -31.82 0.64 20.79
CA GLU A 145 -32.50 -0.53 21.38
C GLU A 145 -32.47 -1.75 20.43
N LYS A 146 -32.42 -1.53 19.10
CA LYS A 146 -32.32 -2.59 18.11
C LYS A 146 -30.91 -3.15 17.99
N VAL A 147 -29.90 -2.36 18.37
CA VAL A 147 -28.47 -2.72 18.28
C VAL A 147 -27.94 -3.25 19.61
N LYS A 148 -28.50 -2.75 20.74
CA LYS A 148 -28.06 -3.12 22.07
C LYS A 148 -28.03 -4.64 22.26
N ASP A 149 -26.91 -5.13 22.79
CA ASP A 149 -26.61 -6.55 23.02
C ASP A 149 -26.61 -7.45 21.78
N LYS A 150 -26.65 -6.87 20.58
CA LYS A 150 -26.59 -7.56 19.30
C LYS A 150 -25.18 -7.52 18.70
N ILE A 151 -25.01 -8.29 17.64
CA ILE A 151 -23.84 -8.30 16.77
C ILE A 151 -24.27 -7.61 15.47
N VAL A 152 -23.48 -6.64 15.03
CA VAL A 152 -23.80 -5.93 13.79
C VAL A 152 -23.00 -6.49 12.63
N PHE A 153 -23.68 -7.02 11.65
CA PHE A 153 -23.08 -7.44 10.38
C PHE A 153 -23.22 -6.33 9.34
N PHE A 154 -22.12 -5.66 9.04
CA PHE A 154 -22.02 -4.65 7.98
C PHE A 154 -21.75 -5.38 6.66
N ASN A 155 -22.80 -5.62 5.91
CA ASN A 155 -22.75 -6.38 4.65
C ASN A 155 -22.76 -5.46 3.43
N TYR A 156 -21.79 -4.55 3.34
CA TYR A 156 -21.61 -3.69 2.18
C TYR A 156 -20.74 -4.40 1.14
N PRO A 157 -21.24 -4.71 -0.05
CA PRO A 157 -20.47 -5.40 -1.08
C PRO A 157 -19.44 -4.45 -1.71
N PHE A 158 -18.33 -5.02 -2.20
CA PHE A 158 -17.39 -4.29 -3.03
C PHE A 158 -18.10 -3.84 -4.32
N ASN A 159 -18.16 -2.54 -4.59
CA ASN A 159 -18.98 -1.98 -5.66
C ASN A 159 -18.36 -2.28 -7.04
N GLN A 160 -18.96 -3.22 -7.77
CA GLN A 160 -18.49 -3.69 -9.08
C GLN A 160 -18.72 -2.70 -10.23
N GLU A 161 -19.45 -1.60 -10.00
CA GLU A 161 -19.64 -0.55 -11.02
C GLU A 161 -18.36 0.25 -11.25
N HIS A 162 -17.45 0.27 -10.27
CA HIS A 162 -16.18 0.96 -10.38
C HIS A 162 -15.14 0.13 -11.15
N VAL A 163 -14.80 0.55 -12.35
CA VAL A 163 -13.68 -0.02 -13.12
C VAL A 163 -12.36 0.17 -12.37
N GLN A 164 -12.22 1.30 -11.68
CA GLN A 164 -11.07 1.57 -10.81
C GLN A 164 -11.33 0.97 -9.41
N THR A 165 -10.76 -0.18 -9.15
CA THR A 165 -11.01 -0.96 -7.93
C THR A 165 -10.65 -0.22 -6.64
N PHE A 166 -9.66 0.68 -6.67
CA PHE A 166 -9.32 1.55 -5.53
C PHE A 166 -10.46 2.51 -5.12
N ILE A 167 -11.38 2.87 -6.05
CA ILE A 167 -12.57 3.65 -5.70
C ILE A 167 -13.53 2.79 -4.89
N ALA A 168 -13.82 1.57 -5.34
CA ALA A 168 -14.63 0.60 -4.61
C ALA A 168 -14.04 0.27 -3.22
N TYR A 169 -12.72 0.09 -3.16
CA TYR A 169 -12.02 -0.14 -1.90
C TYR A 169 -12.15 1.02 -0.90
N ARG A 170 -12.04 2.27 -1.36
CA ARG A 170 -12.24 3.45 -0.50
C ARG A 170 -13.66 3.54 0.05
N GLU A 171 -14.65 3.24 -0.79
CA GLU A 171 -16.06 3.17 -0.41
C GLU A 171 -16.29 2.13 0.68
N ALA A 172 -15.93 0.87 0.43
CA ALA A 172 -16.07 -0.24 1.36
C ALA A 172 -15.20 -0.05 2.62
N GLY A 173 -14.05 0.60 2.49
CA GLY A 173 -13.11 0.91 3.57
C GLY A 173 -13.71 1.75 4.71
N ALA A 174 -14.76 2.53 4.44
CA ALA A 174 -15.47 3.26 5.48
C ALA A 174 -16.07 2.32 6.54
N TYR A 175 -16.63 1.19 6.10
CA TYR A 175 -17.21 0.17 6.98
C TYR A 175 -16.13 -0.47 7.86
N ARG A 176 -15.01 -0.88 7.27
CA ARG A 176 -13.88 -1.44 8.02
C ARG A 176 -13.38 -0.48 9.11
N ARG A 177 -13.21 0.80 8.76
CA ARG A 177 -12.65 1.79 9.68
C ARG A 177 -13.56 2.15 10.84
N THR A 178 -14.90 2.13 10.67
CA THR A 178 -15.85 2.73 11.62
C THR A 178 -16.78 1.74 12.32
N ALA A 179 -16.95 0.53 11.80
CA ALA A 179 -17.94 -0.44 12.27
C ALA A 179 -17.87 -0.74 13.77
N ALA A 180 -16.67 -0.88 14.34
CA ALA A 180 -16.49 -1.13 15.77
C ALA A 180 -17.04 0.02 16.62
N SER A 181 -16.63 1.26 16.30
CA SER A 181 -17.10 2.45 17.03
C SER A 181 -18.60 2.65 16.88
N LEU A 182 -19.15 2.49 15.70
CA LEU A 182 -20.59 2.57 15.45
C LEU A 182 -21.35 1.53 16.28
N THR A 183 -20.91 0.27 16.24
CA THR A 183 -21.50 -0.80 17.03
C THR A 183 -21.49 -0.49 18.53
N ALA A 184 -20.34 -0.03 19.05
CA ALA A 184 -20.20 0.34 20.46
C ALA A 184 -21.10 1.47 20.88
N LYS A 185 -21.24 2.53 20.06
CA LYS A 185 -22.11 3.70 20.34
C LYS A 185 -23.56 3.33 20.62
N LYS A 186 -24.07 2.29 19.99
CA LYS A 186 -25.45 1.80 20.20
C LYS A 186 -25.52 0.56 21.11
N GLY A 187 -24.43 0.22 21.83
CA GLY A 187 -24.40 -0.87 22.81
C GLY A 187 -24.34 -2.28 22.20
N GLY A 188 -23.89 -2.40 20.96
CA GLY A 188 -23.64 -3.70 20.33
C GLY A 188 -22.38 -4.36 20.87
N LYS A 189 -22.26 -5.69 20.70
CA LYS A 189 -21.21 -6.52 21.29
C LYS A 189 -19.93 -6.60 20.45
N PHE A 190 -20.06 -6.79 19.15
CA PHE A 190 -18.97 -6.76 18.18
C PHE A 190 -19.51 -6.55 16.75
N ALA A 191 -18.62 -6.19 15.84
CA ALA A 191 -18.93 -5.98 14.43
C ALA A 191 -18.38 -7.12 13.57
N ILE A 192 -19.15 -7.55 12.58
CA ILE A 192 -18.70 -8.41 11.46
C ILE A 192 -18.74 -7.56 10.20
N ILE A 193 -17.68 -7.60 9.39
CA ILE A 193 -17.58 -6.85 8.14
C ILE A 193 -17.37 -7.83 6.99
N ARG A 194 -18.06 -7.61 5.86
CA ARG A 194 -17.76 -8.28 4.59
C ARG A 194 -16.36 -7.87 4.13
N SER A 195 -15.60 -8.81 3.60
CA SER A 195 -14.28 -8.55 3.01
C SER A 195 -14.34 -7.52 1.88
N LEU A 196 -13.32 -6.64 1.85
CA LEU A 196 -13.19 -5.57 0.87
C LEU A 196 -12.49 -6.10 -0.39
N SER A 197 -13.19 -6.92 -1.14
CA SER A 197 -12.67 -7.64 -2.31
C SER A 197 -13.72 -7.84 -3.38
N SER A 198 -13.26 -7.91 -4.64
CA SER A 198 -14.06 -8.32 -5.79
C SER A 198 -14.09 -9.85 -5.99
N ALA A 199 -13.21 -10.59 -5.32
CA ALA A 199 -13.11 -12.04 -5.43
C ALA A 199 -14.38 -12.75 -4.92
N PHE A 200 -14.78 -13.81 -5.62
CA PHE A 200 -15.88 -14.68 -5.22
C PHE A 200 -15.33 -15.92 -4.49
N ASP A 201 -14.85 -15.70 -3.27
CA ASP A 201 -14.22 -16.72 -2.45
C ASP A 201 -14.58 -16.57 -0.96
N ASP A 202 -13.98 -17.41 -0.13
CA ASP A 202 -14.13 -17.40 1.33
C ASP A 202 -12.83 -16.98 2.04
N VAL A 203 -12.10 -16.04 1.44
CA VAL A 203 -10.88 -15.49 2.02
C VAL A 203 -11.22 -14.21 2.79
N PRO A 204 -10.99 -14.14 4.10
CA PRO A 204 -11.21 -12.93 4.87
C PRO A 204 -10.06 -11.93 4.64
N HIS A 205 -10.42 -10.65 4.46
CA HIS A 205 -9.50 -9.52 4.26
C HIS A 205 -9.40 -8.68 5.53
N THR A 206 -8.25 -8.68 6.18
CA THR A 206 -8.00 -7.82 7.35
C THR A 206 -7.78 -6.37 6.96
N GLY A 207 -7.12 -5.60 7.77
CA GLY A 207 -6.74 -4.22 7.54
C GLY A 207 -7.06 -3.31 8.73
N ASN A 208 -6.50 -2.13 8.70
CA ASN A 208 -6.56 -1.18 9.80
C ASN A 208 -7.98 -0.66 10.09
N MET A 209 -8.33 -0.62 11.36
CA MET A 209 -9.53 0.05 11.88
C MET A 209 -9.16 1.07 12.97
N ARG A 210 -10.09 1.92 13.32
CA ARG A 210 -9.92 2.93 14.38
C ARG A 210 -11.08 2.88 15.36
N TYR A 211 -10.76 3.11 16.63
CA TYR A 211 -11.76 3.44 17.63
C TYR A 211 -11.88 4.97 17.75
N ASP A 212 -13.09 5.46 17.87
CA ASP A 212 -13.33 6.84 18.27
C ASP A 212 -12.90 7.03 19.72
N GLU A 213 -12.52 8.24 20.07
CA GLU A 213 -12.19 8.60 21.46
C GLU A 213 -13.42 8.44 22.37
N ASP A 214 -13.17 8.11 23.62
CA ASP A 214 -14.20 8.00 24.69
C ASP A 214 -15.29 6.95 24.48
N ILE A 215 -15.06 5.94 23.61
CA ILE A 215 -16.01 4.87 23.36
C ILE A 215 -15.44 3.53 23.82
N SER A 216 -16.31 2.67 24.36
CA SER A 216 -15.96 1.28 24.68
C SER A 216 -15.46 0.57 23.43
N LYS A 217 -14.31 -0.08 23.55
CA LYS A 217 -13.73 -0.82 22.45
C LYS A 217 -14.40 -2.19 22.32
N VAL A 218 -15.15 -2.40 21.25
CA VAL A 218 -15.73 -3.69 20.91
C VAL A 218 -14.94 -4.34 19.78
N PRO A 219 -14.86 -5.69 19.71
CA PRO A 219 -14.16 -6.37 18.63
C PRO A 219 -14.77 -6.07 17.26
N ALA A 220 -13.92 -6.10 16.23
CA ALA A 220 -14.34 -6.10 14.84
C ALA A 220 -13.58 -7.17 14.06
N VAL A 221 -14.33 -7.94 13.27
CA VAL A 221 -13.83 -9.07 12.49
C VAL A 221 -14.36 -9.02 11.07
N THR A 222 -13.64 -9.64 10.14
CA THR A 222 -14.06 -9.77 8.74
C THR A 222 -14.26 -11.23 8.37
N ILE A 223 -15.15 -11.48 7.41
CA ILE A 223 -15.42 -12.79 6.81
C ILE A 223 -15.33 -12.70 5.28
N GLY A 224 -15.02 -13.81 4.62
CA GLY A 224 -14.96 -13.88 3.16
C GLY A 224 -16.30 -13.61 2.48
N ASN A 225 -16.26 -13.28 1.17
CA ASN A 225 -17.46 -12.88 0.43
C ASN A 225 -18.52 -13.96 0.35
N THR A 226 -18.13 -15.22 0.12
CA THR A 226 -19.10 -16.35 0.05
C THR A 226 -19.71 -16.64 1.41
N SER A 227 -18.94 -16.57 2.51
CA SER A 227 -19.50 -16.65 3.87
C SER A 227 -20.44 -15.49 4.18
N ALA A 228 -20.17 -14.29 3.67
CA ALA A 228 -21.04 -13.14 3.85
C ALA A 228 -22.38 -13.33 3.11
N ASP A 229 -22.37 -13.88 1.89
CA ASP A 229 -23.58 -14.19 1.14
C ASP A 229 -24.42 -15.29 1.82
N GLU A 230 -23.76 -16.34 2.34
CA GLU A 230 -24.45 -17.36 3.14
C GLU A 230 -25.10 -16.76 4.40
N LEU A 231 -24.35 -15.93 5.12
CA LEU A 231 -24.84 -15.29 6.35
C LEU A 231 -26.02 -14.34 6.05
N GLU A 232 -25.96 -13.57 4.98
CA GLU A 232 -27.08 -12.75 4.52
C GLU A 232 -28.34 -13.60 4.28
N ALA A 233 -28.20 -14.67 3.50
CA ALA A 233 -29.31 -15.57 3.18
C ALA A 233 -29.93 -16.22 4.44
N LEU A 234 -29.14 -16.50 5.47
CA LEU A 234 -29.61 -17.05 6.74
C LEU A 234 -30.35 -15.97 7.57
N VAL A 235 -29.74 -14.79 7.73
CA VAL A 235 -30.32 -13.69 8.54
C VAL A 235 -31.64 -13.19 7.98
N GLN A 236 -31.81 -13.22 6.66
CA GLN A 236 -33.09 -12.87 6.01
C GLN A 236 -34.24 -13.85 6.30
N LYS A 237 -33.89 -15.13 6.57
CA LYS A 237 -34.90 -16.19 6.76
C LYS A 237 -35.23 -16.49 8.20
N GLN A 238 -34.28 -16.26 9.12
CA GLN A 238 -34.41 -16.67 10.51
C GLN A 238 -33.43 -15.91 11.41
N LYS A 239 -33.64 -16.05 12.73
CA LYS A 239 -32.66 -15.53 13.69
C LYS A 239 -31.37 -16.34 13.61
N VAL A 240 -30.26 -15.62 13.53
CA VAL A 240 -28.90 -16.17 13.55
C VAL A 240 -28.15 -15.58 14.73
N PHE A 241 -27.40 -16.39 15.40
CA PHE A 241 -26.52 -15.99 16.49
C PHE A 241 -25.07 -16.18 16.06
N ALA A 242 -24.18 -15.32 16.53
CA ALA A 242 -22.74 -15.53 16.38
C ALA A 242 -22.08 -15.60 17.76
N LYS A 243 -20.92 -16.25 17.77
CA LYS A 243 -20.04 -16.39 18.92
C LYS A 243 -18.61 -16.15 18.49
N LEU A 244 -17.97 -15.13 19.05
CA LEU A 244 -16.59 -14.75 18.82
C LEU A 244 -15.74 -15.07 20.05
N ASN A 245 -14.57 -15.66 19.81
CA ASN A 245 -13.47 -15.76 20.77
C ASN A 245 -12.21 -15.20 20.11
N SER A 246 -11.58 -14.20 20.70
CA SER A 246 -10.39 -13.55 20.11
C SER A 246 -9.46 -13.00 21.19
N ASN A 247 -8.16 -13.16 20.98
CA ASN A 247 -7.11 -12.67 21.86
C ASN A 247 -6.33 -11.50 21.28
N CYS A 248 -6.79 -10.93 20.17
CA CYS A 248 -6.10 -9.79 19.54
C CYS A 248 -6.10 -8.56 20.47
N GLY A 249 -5.17 -7.65 20.21
CA GLY A 249 -5.11 -6.39 20.94
C GLY A 249 -3.74 -5.74 20.94
N MET A 250 -3.74 -4.48 21.38
CA MET A 250 -2.53 -3.68 21.52
C MET A 250 -1.67 -4.17 22.67
N LYS A 251 -0.34 -4.21 22.44
CA LYS A 251 0.68 -4.61 23.43
C LYS A 251 1.61 -3.47 23.85
N GLY A 252 1.24 -2.24 23.52
CA GLY A 252 2.03 -1.05 23.77
C GLY A 252 2.77 -0.54 22.54
N GLU A 253 3.87 0.12 22.76
CA GLU A 253 4.74 0.68 21.71
C GLU A 253 6.15 0.09 21.81
N LYS A 254 6.87 0.07 20.70
CA LYS A 254 8.24 -0.42 20.59
C LYS A 254 9.04 0.51 19.69
N LEU A 255 10.32 0.70 20.02
CA LEU A 255 11.28 1.33 19.12
C LEU A 255 11.63 0.36 18.00
N SER A 256 11.52 0.80 16.76
CA SER A 256 11.95 0.10 15.55
C SER A 256 12.47 1.09 14.52
N HIS A 257 12.62 0.71 13.23
CA HIS A 257 13.33 1.54 12.27
C HIS A 257 12.70 1.48 10.88
N SER A 258 12.68 2.63 10.19
CA SER A 258 12.72 2.67 8.73
C SER A 258 14.16 2.49 8.26
N VAL A 259 14.35 1.91 7.07
CA VAL A 259 15.70 1.70 6.50
C VAL A 259 15.88 2.61 5.29
N ILE A 260 16.97 3.37 5.28
CA ILE A 260 17.19 4.38 4.27
C ILE A 260 18.55 4.17 3.62
N GLY A 261 18.60 4.21 2.30
CA GLY A 261 19.82 4.17 1.52
C GLY A 261 19.83 5.21 0.41
N GLU A 262 20.98 5.81 0.13
CA GLU A 262 21.07 6.83 -0.90
C GLU A 262 22.32 6.72 -1.77
N ILE A 263 22.21 7.18 -3.01
CA ILE A 263 23.33 7.53 -3.88
C ILE A 263 23.43 9.04 -3.98
N THR A 264 24.62 9.57 -3.66
CA THR A 264 24.84 11.00 -3.52
C THR A 264 24.81 11.73 -4.86
N GLY A 265 24.06 12.83 -4.94
CA GLY A 265 24.01 13.70 -6.11
C GLY A 265 25.32 14.42 -6.38
N LYS A 266 25.61 14.67 -7.64
CA LYS A 266 26.85 15.36 -8.06
C LYS A 266 26.69 16.86 -8.24
N LYS A 267 25.48 17.32 -8.55
CA LYS A 267 25.18 18.73 -8.78
C LYS A 267 24.80 19.45 -7.49
N ASP A 268 23.85 18.88 -6.76
CA ASP A 268 23.44 19.38 -5.44
C ASP A 268 22.92 18.24 -4.53
N GLN A 269 22.56 18.59 -3.29
CA GLN A 269 22.13 17.64 -2.27
C GLN A 269 20.60 17.54 -2.16
N SER A 270 19.82 18.15 -3.08
CA SER A 270 18.38 17.94 -3.05
C SER A 270 18.03 16.48 -3.32
N VAL A 271 16.98 16.00 -2.67
CA VAL A 271 16.67 14.57 -2.58
C VAL A 271 15.50 14.21 -3.49
N ILE A 272 15.66 13.14 -4.25
CA ILE A 272 14.62 12.43 -4.96
C ILE A 272 14.37 11.12 -4.20
N VAL A 273 13.14 10.93 -3.67
CA VAL A 273 12.78 9.76 -2.90
C VAL A 273 12.08 8.72 -3.79
N VAL A 274 12.45 7.47 -3.60
CA VAL A 274 11.70 6.29 -4.04
C VAL A 274 11.42 5.44 -2.81
N GLY A 275 10.20 4.92 -2.64
CA GLY A 275 9.87 4.19 -1.42
C GLY A 275 8.72 3.21 -1.56
N GLY A 276 8.53 2.49 -0.49
CA GLY A 276 7.44 1.60 -0.16
C GLY A 276 7.54 1.24 1.32
N HIS A 277 6.56 0.54 1.88
CA HIS A 277 6.61 0.14 3.28
C HIS A 277 7.17 -1.26 3.49
N LEU A 278 7.97 -1.40 4.55
CA LEU A 278 8.68 -2.63 4.84
C LEU A 278 7.83 -3.64 5.60
N ASP A 279 6.88 -3.17 6.39
CA ASP A 279 5.94 -4.05 7.09
C ASP A 279 4.89 -4.67 6.15
N SER A 280 4.16 -5.62 6.64
CA SER A 280 3.00 -6.23 5.99
C SER A 280 2.06 -6.74 7.06
N TRP A 281 0.82 -7.07 6.70
CA TRP A 281 -0.08 -7.77 7.64
C TRP A 281 0.52 -9.10 8.12
N ASP A 282 0.03 -9.56 9.25
CA ASP A 282 0.43 -10.81 9.92
C ASP A 282 -0.18 -12.08 9.29
N VAL A 283 -0.74 -11.95 8.10
CA VAL A 283 -1.28 -13.02 7.27
C VAL A 283 -0.65 -12.94 5.88
N GLY A 284 -0.55 -14.08 5.19
CA GLY A 284 0.14 -14.12 3.91
C GLY A 284 1.66 -13.96 4.06
N GLU A 285 2.30 -13.40 3.06
CA GLU A 285 3.74 -13.15 2.99
C GLU A 285 4.06 -11.66 2.72
N GLY A 286 3.05 -10.82 2.44
CA GLY A 286 3.23 -9.42 2.07
C GLY A 286 4.06 -9.26 0.80
N ALA A 287 3.71 -10.01 -0.25
CA ALA A 287 4.47 -10.03 -1.49
C ALA A 287 4.12 -8.86 -2.40
N HIS A 288 2.82 -8.59 -2.55
CA HIS A 288 2.33 -7.42 -3.26
C HIS A 288 2.24 -6.19 -2.35
N ASP A 289 1.92 -6.40 -1.08
CA ASP A 289 1.65 -5.38 -0.06
C ASP A 289 2.64 -5.51 1.12
N ASP A 290 3.81 -4.81 1.14
CA ASP A 290 4.40 -4.05 0.04
C ASP A 290 5.83 -4.51 -0.26
N GLY A 291 6.07 -5.83 -0.25
CA GLY A 291 7.35 -6.39 -0.68
C GLY A 291 7.72 -5.95 -2.10
N ALA A 292 6.71 -5.80 -2.98
CA ALA A 292 6.90 -5.39 -4.37
C ALA A 292 7.50 -3.98 -4.47
N GLY A 293 6.94 -2.99 -3.76
CA GLY A 293 7.43 -1.62 -3.80
C GLY A 293 8.81 -1.48 -3.17
N ILE A 294 9.08 -2.23 -2.10
CA ILE A 294 10.42 -2.27 -1.48
C ILE A 294 11.48 -2.71 -2.49
N VAL A 295 11.29 -3.84 -3.15
CA VAL A 295 12.32 -4.35 -4.08
C VAL A 295 12.41 -3.53 -5.36
N GLN A 296 11.32 -2.89 -5.80
CA GLN A 296 11.34 -1.95 -6.92
C GLN A 296 12.15 -0.70 -6.57
N SER A 297 11.98 -0.16 -5.38
CA SER A 297 12.71 1.02 -4.89
C SER A 297 14.21 0.77 -4.74
N ILE A 298 14.60 -0.40 -4.22
CA ILE A 298 16.01 -0.83 -4.14
C ILE A 298 16.61 -0.99 -5.54
N GLU A 299 15.84 -1.51 -6.51
CA GLU A 299 16.31 -1.72 -7.89
C GLU A 299 16.62 -0.40 -8.60
N VAL A 300 15.95 0.71 -8.26
CA VAL A 300 16.29 2.04 -8.79
C VAL A 300 17.74 2.38 -8.49
N LEU A 301 18.16 2.28 -7.22
CA LEU A 301 19.54 2.58 -6.82
C LEU A 301 20.54 1.65 -7.53
N ARG A 302 20.23 0.34 -7.53
CA ARG A 302 21.07 -0.68 -8.17
C ARG A 302 21.29 -0.38 -9.65
N THR A 303 20.21 -0.02 -10.35
CA THR A 303 20.28 0.24 -11.79
C THR A 303 21.11 1.49 -12.10
N PHE A 304 20.94 2.58 -11.36
CA PHE A 304 21.78 3.76 -11.53
C PHE A 304 23.27 3.44 -11.35
N LYS A 305 23.62 2.71 -10.28
CA LYS A 305 25.01 2.28 -10.03
C LYS A 305 25.53 1.33 -11.12
N LYS A 306 24.75 0.32 -11.48
CA LYS A 306 25.15 -0.72 -12.44
C LYS A 306 25.40 -0.16 -13.83
N LEU A 307 24.55 0.74 -14.28
CA LEU A 307 24.66 1.38 -15.59
C LEU A 307 25.62 2.59 -15.58
N GLY A 308 26.10 3.02 -14.41
CA GLY A 308 26.94 4.19 -14.29
C GLY A 308 26.22 5.50 -14.66
N ILE A 309 24.88 5.54 -14.47
CA ILE A 309 24.10 6.76 -14.69
C ILE A 309 24.52 7.80 -13.66
N GLN A 310 25.00 8.93 -14.13
CA GLN A 310 25.43 10.02 -13.24
C GLN A 310 24.19 10.80 -12.79
N ASN A 311 23.86 10.70 -11.50
CA ASN A 311 22.76 11.44 -10.92
C ASN A 311 23.18 12.86 -10.52
N ASN A 312 22.37 13.84 -10.90
CA ASN A 312 22.53 15.25 -10.51
C ASN A 312 22.19 15.46 -9.02
N HIS A 313 21.09 14.86 -8.59
CA HIS A 313 20.50 14.98 -7.24
C HIS A 313 20.70 13.68 -6.46
N THR A 314 20.58 13.75 -5.15
CA THR A 314 20.62 12.56 -4.30
C THR A 314 19.38 11.70 -4.56
N ILE A 315 19.56 10.43 -4.94
CA ILE A 315 18.47 9.46 -5.08
C ILE A 315 18.45 8.60 -3.83
N ARG A 316 17.33 8.61 -3.12
CA ARG A 316 17.16 7.96 -1.82
C ARG A 316 16.04 6.93 -1.87
N ALA A 317 16.35 5.68 -1.55
CA ALA A 317 15.35 4.64 -1.31
C ALA A 317 15.01 4.60 0.18
N VAL A 318 13.72 4.60 0.49
CA VAL A 318 13.20 4.55 1.86
C VAL A 318 12.27 3.34 1.98
N CYS A 319 12.64 2.43 2.90
CA CYS A 319 11.79 1.32 3.32
C CYS A 319 11.08 1.78 4.60
N PHE A 320 9.86 2.30 4.47
CA PHE A 320 9.12 2.90 5.57
C PHE A 320 8.66 1.87 6.58
N ALA A 321 8.57 2.27 7.85
CA ALA A 321 8.09 1.44 8.94
C ALA A 321 6.62 1.73 9.24
N ASN A 322 5.85 0.68 9.54
CA ASN A 322 4.53 0.80 10.15
C ASN A 322 3.50 1.57 9.30
N GLU A 323 3.44 1.32 8.01
CA GLU A 323 2.36 1.85 7.17
C GLU A 323 1.02 1.22 7.59
N GLU A 324 0.96 -0.10 7.62
CA GLU A 324 -0.23 -0.95 7.74
C GLU A 324 -1.15 -0.57 8.90
N ASN A 325 -0.56 -0.21 10.04
CA ASN A 325 -1.38 0.08 11.22
C ASN A 325 -0.99 1.36 11.95
N GLY A 326 -0.34 2.33 11.28
CA GLY A 326 0.03 3.59 11.93
C GLY A 326 0.63 4.69 11.08
N THR A 327 1.20 4.40 9.91
CA THR A 327 1.94 5.35 9.05
C THR A 327 3.05 6.11 9.80
N LYS A 328 3.68 5.45 10.79
CA LYS A 328 4.63 6.11 11.69
C LYS A 328 5.96 6.42 11.00
N GLY A 329 6.40 5.56 10.07
CA GLY A 329 7.64 5.74 9.31
C GLY A 329 7.59 6.97 8.43
N GLY A 330 6.56 7.13 7.63
CA GLY A 330 6.37 8.31 6.78
C GLY A 330 6.28 9.60 7.59
N LYS A 331 5.51 9.59 8.69
CA LYS A 331 5.42 10.74 9.61
C LYS A 331 6.77 11.12 10.23
N GLN A 332 7.54 10.12 10.67
CA GLN A 332 8.87 10.36 11.25
C GLN A 332 9.84 10.88 10.18
N TYR A 333 9.77 10.33 8.96
CA TYR A 333 10.60 10.79 7.85
C TYR A 333 10.30 12.27 7.51
N GLY A 334 9.03 12.64 7.34
CA GLY A 334 8.64 14.03 7.10
C GLY A 334 9.03 14.98 8.24
N LYS A 335 8.89 14.54 9.50
CA LYS A 335 9.33 15.32 10.67
C LYS A 335 10.84 15.57 10.62
N THR A 336 11.65 14.54 10.41
CA THR A 336 13.12 14.65 10.34
C THR A 336 13.56 15.51 9.17
N THR A 337 12.92 15.39 7.99
CA THR A 337 13.13 16.24 6.82
C THR A 337 12.94 17.72 7.17
N LYS A 338 11.87 18.05 7.86
CA LYS A 338 11.55 19.41 8.29
C LYS A 338 12.56 19.94 9.31
N GLU A 339 12.90 19.13 10.32
CA GLU A 339 13.86 19.50 11.37
C GLU A 339 15.27 19.77 10.80
N ASN A 340 15.69 18.99 9.83
CA ASN A 340 16.99 19.13 9.17
C ASN A 340 16.98 20.18 8.03
N ASN A 341 15.83 20.78 7.72
CA ASN A 341 15.64 21.68 6.59
C ASN A 341 16.15 21.07 5.26
N GLU A 342 15.91 19.77 5.08
CA GLU A 342 16.40 19.02 3.93
C GLU A 342 15.50 19.26 2.71
N LYS A 343 16.10 19.66 1.61
CA LYS A 343 15.37 19.96 0.38
C LYS A 343 15.03 18.67 -0.36
N HIS A 344 13.74 18.40 -0.53
CA HIS A 344 13.24 17.33 -1.39
C HIS A 344 12.75 17.91 -2.71
N LEU A 345 13.14 17.27 -3.81
CA LEU A 345 12.78 17.68 -5.16
C LEU A 345 11.53 16.95 -5.65
N PHE A 346 11.45 15.65 -5.32
CA PHE A 346 10.39 14.75 -5.76
C PHE A 346 10.34 13.52 -4.86
N ALA A 347 9.16 12.89 -4.73
CA ALA A 347 9.02 11.59 -4.10
C ALA A 347 8.04 10.73 -4.88
N ILE A 348 8.33 9.42 -5.00
CA ILE A 348 7.42 8.40 -5.52
C ILE A 348 7.36 7.21 -4.59
N GLU A 349 6.14 6.69 -4.40
CA GLU A 349 5.88 5.46 -3.68
C GLU A 349 5.32 4.39 -4.63
N SER A 350 5.62 3.15 -4.35
CA SER A 350 5.01 2.00 -5.01
C SER A 350 4.34 1.16 -3.94
N ASP A 351 3.02 1.27 -3.82
CA ASP A 351 2.19 0.59 -2.81
C ASP A 351 0.82 0.19 -3.38
N ALA A 352 0.85 -0.43 -4.56
CA ALA A 352 -0.36 -0.91 -5.24
C ALA A 352 -0.14 -2.30 -5.90
N GLY A 353 0.90 -2.99 -5.43
CA GLY A 353 1.29 -4.33 -5.86
C GLY A 353 2.23 -4.39 -7.06
N GLY A 354 2.83 -5.57 -7.26
CA GLY A 354 3.81 -5.84 -8.31
C GLY A 354 3.21 -6.25 -9.66
N PHE A 355 2.02 -5.77 -10.01
CA PHE A 355 1.38 -6.04 -11.30
C PHE A 355 1.94 -5.17 -12.43
N SER A 356 1.52 -5.44 -13.68
CA SER A 356 1.97 -4.69 -14.85
C SER A 356 1.72 -3.19 -14.66
N PRO A 357 2.73 -2.31 -14.82
CA PRO A 357 2.53 -0.87 -14.71
C PRO A 357 1.57 -0.36 -15.80
N ARG A 358 0.66 0.56 -15.44
CA ARG A 358 -0.32 1.18 -16.33
C ARG A 358 -0.27 2.69 -16.29
N GLY A 359 0.24 3.26 -15.22
CA GLY A 359 0.26 4.70 -15.03
C GLY A 359 1.21 5.18 -13.95
N ILE A 360 1.23 6.49 -13.81
CA ILE A 360 1.86 7.20 -12.69
C ILE A 360 0.85 8.26 -12.24
N SER A 361 0.41 8.17 -11.00
CA SER A 361 -0.40 9.22 -10.39
C SER A 361 0.51 10.36 -9.94
N LEU A 362 0.08 11.60 -10.16
CA LEU A 362 0.91 12.80 -10.01
C LEU A 362 0.20 13.81 -9.10
N GLU A 363 0.61 13.90 -7.86
CA GLU A 363 0.08 14.84 -6.87
C GLU A 363 1.04 16.03 -6.72
N MET A 364 0.87 17.02 -7.57
CA MET A 364 1.74 18.17 -7.70
C MET A 364 1.04 19.30 -8.49
N ASP A 365 1.70 20.45 -8.63
CA ASP A 365 1.22 21.55 -9.46
C ASP A 365 1.09 21.18 -10.94
N ASP A 366 0.21 21.89 -11.65
CA ASP A 366 -0.10 21.60 -13.07
C ASP A 366 1.11 21.77 -14.00
N SER A 367 2.05 22.65 -13.69
CA SER A 367 3.25 22.87 -14.52
C SER A 367 4.12 21.61 -14.55
N LYS A 368 4.43 21.06 -13.36
CA LYS A 368 5.21 19.83 -13.22
C LYS A 368 4.47 18.60 -13.76
N ARG A 369 3.15 18.53 -13.51
CA ARG A 369 2.31 17.49 -14.10
C ARG A 369 2.38 17.49 -15.62
N ASN A 370 2.22 18.64 -16.25
CA ASN A 370 2.26 18.77 -17.71
C ASN A 370 3.64 18.44 -18.26
N GLN A 371 4.71 18.78 -17.54
CA GLN A 371 6.06 18.37 -17.90
C GLN A 371 6.20 16.84 -17.92
N ILE A 372 5.78 16.13 -16.86
CA ILE A 372 5.84 14.66 -16.82
C ILE A 372 4.93 14.06 -17.90
N LYS A 373 3.72 14.58 -18.09
CA LYS A 373 2.82 14.13 -19.16
C LYS A 373 3.44 14.27 -20.57
N SER A 374 4.25 15.31 -20.80
CA SER A 374 4.93 15.48 -22.06
C SER A 374 5.93 14.36 -22.39
N TRP A 375 6.45 13.69 -21.36
CA TRP A 375 7.30 12.51 -21.50
C TRP A 375 6.52 11.20 -21.72
N GLY A 376 5.19 11.23 -21.62
CA GLY A 376 4.32 10.05 -21.68
C GLY A 376 4.59 9.14 -22.88
N HIS A 377 4.96 9.72 -24.03
CA HIS A 377 5.28 8.95 -25.24
C HIS A 377 6.48 8.01 -25.06
N LEU A 378 7.43 8.31 -24.14
CA LEU A 378 8.58 7.46 -23.81
C LEU A 378 8.15 6.23 -23.00
N PHE A 379 7.06 6.34 -22.24
CA PHE A 379 6.55 5.27 -21.37
C PHE A 379 5.58 4.31 -22.08
N LEU A 380 4.99 4.71 -23.21
CA LEU A 380 4.04 3.88 -23.96
C LEU A 380 4.60 2.48 -24.32
N PRO A 381 5.87 2.31 -24.74
CA PRO A 381 6.41 0.99 -25.04
C PRO A 381 6.45 0.04 -23.83
N TYR A 382 6.36 0.58 -22.60
CA TYR A 382 6.40 -0.15 -21.34
C TYR A 382 5.01 -0.40 -20.74
N GLY A 383 3.93 -0.05 -21.49
CA GLY A 383 2.55 -0.26 -21.09
C GLY A 383 1.98 0.81 -20.16
N VAL A 384 2.70 1.92 -19.98
CA VAL A 384 2.28 3.05 -19.13
C VAL A 384 1.69 4.15 -20.00
N TYR A 385 0.43 4.43 -19.81
CA TYR A 385 -0.36 5.38 -20.61
C TYR A 385 -1.21 6.33 -19.78
N ASN A 386 -1.38 6.06 -18.47
CA ASN A 386 -2.25 6.84 -17.60
C ASN A 386 -1.44 7.74 -16.65
N PHE A 387 -1.58 9.06 -16.81
CA PHE A 387 -0.95 10.10 -15.98
C PHE A 387 -2.00 11.05 -15.38
N GLU A 388 -3.27 10.61 -15.29
CA GLU A 388 -4.39 11.47 -14.88
C GLU A 388 -4.64 11.45 -13.37
N GLY A 389 -4.16 10.44 -12.64
CA GLY A 389 -4.28 10.36 -11.19
C GLY A 389 -3.70 11.61 -10.49
N LYS A 390 -4.35 12.01 -9.39
CA LYS A 390 -3.95 13.16 -8.55
C LYS A 390 -3.88 12.74 -7.08
N TYR A 391 -3.14 11.70 -6.81
CA TYR A 391 -2.91 11.13 -5.48
C TYR A 391 -1.50 10.55 -5.41
N SER A 392 -1.01 10.32 -4.23
CA SER A 392 0.28 9.68 -3.96
C SER A 392 0.16 8.74 -2.77
N GLY A 393 1.24 7.99 -2.48
CA GLY A 393 1.26 7.01 -1.42
C GLY A 393 1.20 7.62 -0.01
N SER A 394 0.82 6.77 0.95
CA SER A 394 0.57 7.14 2.35
C SER A 394 1.83 7.61 3.08
N ASP A 395 2.97 6.97 2.82
CA ASP A 395 4.21 7.24 3.55
C ASP A 395 4.91 8.53 3.10
N ILE A 396 4.68 8.95 1.86
CA ILE A 396 5.21 10.22 1.33
C ILE A 396 4.23 11.38 1.47
N ALA A 397 3.02 11.16 1.99
CA ALA A 397 2.05 12.23 2.23
C ALA A 397 2.61 13.38 3.10
N PRO A 398 3.43 13.15 4.16
CA PRO A 398 4.06 14.24 4.90
C PRO A 398 5.01 15.11 4.06
N LEU A 399 5.64 14.56 3.02
CA LEU A 399 6.43 15.34 2.07
C LEU A 399 5.53 16.21 1.18
N HIS A 400 4.40 15.64 0.73
CA HIS A 400 3.40 16.39 -0.04
C HIS A 400 2.85 17.60 0.75
N GLU A 401 2.55 17.41 2.03
CA GLU A 401 2.10 18.49 2.94
C GLU A 401 3.13 19.61 3.08
N MET A 402 4.42 19.34 2.85
CA MET A 402 5.49 20.34 2.80
C MET A 402 5.68 20.97 1.41
N GLY A 403 4.83 20.64 0.43
CA GLY A 403 4.87 21.15 -0.93
C GLY A 403 5.82 20.41 -1.88
N VAL A 404 6.32 19.24 -1.48
CA VAL A 404 7.13 18.39 -2.38
C VAL A 404 6.20 17.75 -3.41
N PRO A 405 6.53 17.77 -4.71
CA PRO A 405 5.84 17.00 -5.72
C PRO A 405 5.92 15.52 -5.42
N THR A 406 4.76 14.85 -5.38
CA THR A 406 4.67 13.42 -5.06
C THR A 406 3.98 12.65 -6.16
N ALA A 407 4.26 11.35 -6.23
CA ALA A 407 3.68 10.45 -7.22
C ALA A 407 3.49 9.04 -6.64
N GLU A 408 2.71 8.24 -7.36
CA GLU A 408 2.55 6.82 -7.07
C GLU A 408 2.64 6.02 -8.38
N LEU A 409 3.36 4.90 -8.35
CA LEU A 409 3.33 3.94 -9.44
C LEU A 409 1.96 3.25 -9.46
N VAL A 410 1.28 3.31 -10.61
CA VAL A 410 -0.06 2.73 -10.76
C VAL A 410 0.01 1.47 -11.63
N PRO A 411 0.02 0.27 -11.03
CA PRO A 411 -0.09 -0.97 -11.78
C PRO A 411 -1.54 -1.26 -12.20
N ASP A 412 -1.75 -2.39 -12.88
CA ASP A 412 -3.06 -2.92 -13.20
C ASP A 412 -3.82 -3.26 -11.90
N PRO A 413 -4.95 -2.59 -11.61
CA PRO A 413 -5.58 -2.67 -10.30
C PRO A 413 -6.59 -3.83 -10.16
N GLN A 414 -6.83 -4.63 -11.22
CA GLN A 414 -7.98 -5.53 -11.28
C GLN A 414 -7.87 -6.73 -10.35
N ARG A 415 -6.65 -7.17 -10.02
CA ARG A 415 -6.40 -8.35 -9.18
C ARG A 415 -5.88 -8.02 -7.77
N TYR A 416 -5.53 -6.76 -7.50
CA TYR A 416 -4.91 -6.37 -6.24
C TYR A 416 -5.82 -6.70 -5.04
N PHE A 417 -7.09 -6.29 -5.11
CA PHE A 417 -8.04 -6.53 -4.03
C PHE A 417 -8.59 -7.97 -3.95
N ASP A 418 -8.12 -8.88 -4.78
CA ASP A 418 -8.39 -10.31 -4.60
C ASP A 418 -7.45 -10.93 -3.56
N ILE A 419 -6.28 -10.33 -3.33
CA ILE A 419 -5.22 -10.85 -2.44
C ILE A 419 -4.81 -9.90 -1.32
N HIS A 420 -5.05 -8.59 -1.49
CA HIS A 420 -4.67 -7.53 -0.57
C HIS A 420 -5.18 -7.79 0.85
N HIS A 421 -4.29 -7.74 1.84
CA HIS A 421 -4.56 -7.95 3.26
C HIS A 421 -5.09 -9.38 3.60
N THR A 422 -4.63 -10.38 2.89
CA THR A 422 -5.07 -11.78 3.07
C THR A 422 -3.91 -12.77 3.15
N ALA A 423 -4.25 -14.03 3.49
CA ALA A 423 -3.31 -15.14 3.42
C ALA A 423 -2.88 -15.49 1.97
N GLU A 424 -3.56 -14.94 0.96
CA GLU A 424 -3.28 -15.17 -0.46
C GLU A 424 -2.25 -14.21 -1.04
N ASP A 425 -1.81 -13.18 -0.29
CA ASP A 425 -0.71 -12.31 -0.72
C ASP A 425 0.63 -13.01 -0.52
N THR A 426 0.96 -13.87 -1.50
CA THR A 426 2.15 -14.72 -1.49
C THR A 426 3.05 -14.49 -2.70
N PHE A 427 4.31 -14.93 -2.60
CA PHE A 427 5.29 -14.82 -3.67
C PHE A 427 4.82 -15.46 -4.99
N GLU A 428 4.11 -16.57 -4.92
CA GLU A 428 3.59 -17.31 -6.08
C GLU A 428 2.57 -16.51 -6.90
N LYS A 429 1.96 -15.48 -6.31
CA LYS A 429 1.04 -14.58 -7.02
C LYS A 429 1.78 -13.51 -7.83
N VAL A 430 3.06 -13.29 -7.57
CA VAL A 430 3.87 -12.25 -8.24
C VAL A 430 4.43 -12.74 -9.55
N ASN A 431 4.11 -12.06 -10.63
CA ASN A 431 4.72 -12.30 -11.93
C ASN A 431 6.07 -11.58 -12.01
N ARG A 432 7.14 -12.35 -12.25
CA ARG A 432 8.50 -11.80 -12.34
C ARG A 432 8.63 -10.64 -13.33
N ARG A 433 8.03 -10.78 -14.52
CA ARG A 433 8.18 -9.77 -15.57
C ARG A 433 7.41 -8.48 -15.23
N GLU A 434 6.22 -8.61 -14.67
CA GLU A 434 5.40 -7.46 -14.25
C GLU A 434 6.12 -6.66 -13.16
N LEU A 435 6.64 -7.33 -12.14
CA LEU A 435 7.40 -6.72 -11.05
C LEU A 435 8.62 -5.94 -11.58
N LEU A 436 9.40 -6.55 -12.46
CA LEU A 436 10.59 -5.92 -13.05
C LEU A 436 10.24 -4.76 -13.99
N LEU A 437 9.09 -4.80 -14.67
CA LEU A 437 8.61 -3.66 -15.46
C LEU A 437 8.24 -2.47 -14.55
N GLY A 438 7.64 -2.71 -13.39
CA GLY A 438 7.40 -1.66 -12.40
C GLY A 438 8.69 -0.97 -11.96
N ALA A 439 9.72 -1.74 -11.60
CA ALA A 439 11.04 -1.21 -11.27
C ALA A 439 11.66 -0.40 -12.42
N ALA A 440 11.49 -0.88 -13.67
CA ALA A 440 11.99 -0.18 -14.84
C ALA A 440 11.30 1.19 -15.04
N VAL A 441 9.98 1.23 -14.91
CA VAL A 441 9.19 2.47 -15.03
C VAL A 441 9.57 3.47 -13.95
N MET A 442 9.71 3.04 -12.70
CA MET A 442 10.18 3.91 -11.62
C MET A 442 11.58 4.47 -11.94
N THR A 443 12.53 3.62 -12.34
CA THR A 443 13.90 4.05 -12.68
C THR A 443 13.92 5.04 -13.84
N GLN A 444 13.11 4.81 -14.88
CA GLN A 444 12.96 5.71 -16.03
C GLN A 444 12.39 7.07 -15.62
N LEU A 445 11.39 7.08 -14.72
CA LEU A 445 10.84 8.34 -14.21
C LEU A 445 11.89 9.10 -13.41
N ILE A 446 12.60 8.44 -12.50
CA ILE A 446 13.66 9.06 -11.69
C ILE A 446 14.78 9.62 -12.58
N TYR A 447 15.18 8.89 -13.63
CA TYR A 447 16.13 9.41 -14.62
C TYR A 447 15.64 10.72 -15.26
N MET A 448 14.35 10.78 -15.66
CA MET A 448 13.80 11.99 -16.28
C MET A 448 13.69 13.16 -15.30
N ILE A 449 13.29 12.91 -14.06
CA ILE A 449 13.22 13.92 -12.99
C ILE A 449 14.63 14.46 -12.69
N ASP A 450 15.58 13.57 -12.42
CA ASP A 450 16.97 13.95 -12.10
C ASP A 450 17.63 14.78 -13.19
N LYS A 451 17.31 14.48 -14.45
CA LYS A 451 17.86 15.16 -15.61
C LYS A 451 17.27 16.55 -15.84
N ASN A 452 15.97 16.76 -15.56
CA ASN A 452 15.21 17.91 -16.04
C ASN A 452 14.76 18.88 -14.94
N TRP A 453 14.91 18.56 -13.68
CA TRP A 453 14.52 19.37 -12.51
C TRP A 453 15.75 19.79 -11.70
#